data_4a63e548d9eb0d69d08a4d993009c0e0
#
_entry.id   4a63e548d9eb0d69d08a4d993009c0e0
#
_cell.length_a   1.000
_cell.length_b   1.000
_cell.length_c   1.000
_cell.angle_alpha   90.00
_cell.angle_beta   90.00
_cell.angle_gamma   90.00
#
_symmetry.space_group_name_H-M   'P 1'
#
loop_
_entity.id
_entity.type
_entity.pdbx_description
1 polymer ?
#
loop_
_entity_poly.entity_id
_entity_poly.type
_entity_poly.pdbx_seq_one_letter_code
_entity_poly.pdbx_strand_id
1 'polypeptide(L)'
;AKKKQYYTFAFFDSMPKINTNNPKVRKYFVDICANWVENYGIDGIRLDVANEVSHRFCKELHARVKEINPDIYILGEIWHNALPWLRGDEFDAVMNYPLGQSIKDFWIDKSLTNEDFEYTINRCYTSYMQQTNDVLFNLLDSHDTKRLRSDVKNLDEYYSNTAFQWHFDTKNKT
;
A
#
# COMPACT_ATOMS: atom_id res chain seq x y z
N ALA A 1 1.80 5.47 -38.53
CA ALA A 1 2.75 5.47 -37.41
C ALA A 1 2.21 4.51 -36.35
N LYS A 2 2.98 3.47 -35.96
CA LYS A 2 2.62 2.60 -34.82
C LYS A 2 2.58 3.47 -33.59
N LYS A 3 1.42 3.54 -32.91
CA LYS A 3 1.33 4.16 -31.58
C LYS A 3 2.35 3.48 -30.67
N LYS A 4 3.30 4.22 -30.12
CA LYS A 4 4.17 3.72 -29.05
C LYS A 4 3.28 3.42 -27.86
N GLN A 5 3.13 2.15 -27.52
CA GLN A 5 2.43 1.72 -26.31
C GLN A 5 3.45 1.54 -25.19
N TYR A 6 3.14 2.05 -24.01
CA TYR A 6 3.88 1.86 -22.78
C TYR A 6 2.92 1.52 -21.66
N TYR A 7 3.39 0.85 -20.64
CA TYR A 7 2.61 0.59 -19.43
C TYR A 7 2.56 1.84 -18.57
N THR A 8 1.43 2.04 -17.90
CA THR A 8 1.19 3.14 -16.98
C THR A 8 0.78 2.63 -15.61
N PHE A 9 0.96 3.43 -14.56
CA PHE A 9 0.37 3.15 -13.26
C PHE A 9 -1.14 3.38 -13.34
N ALA A 10 -1.91 2.45 -12.80
CA ALA A 10 -3.34 2.37 -12.97
C ALA A 10 -3.72 2.48 -14.47
N PHE A 11 -4.34 3.55 -14.91
CA PHE A 11 -4.70 3.79 -16.30
C PHE A 11 -4.39 5.23 -16.72
N PHE A 12 -3.45 5.86 -16.01
CA PHE A 12 -3.12 7.27 -16.25
C PHE A 12 -1.97 7.38 -17.27
N ASP A 13 -2.28 7.83 -18.47
CA ASP A 13 -1.30 8.02 -19.57
C ASP A 13 -0.14 8.95 -19.21
N SER A 14 -0.35 9.85 -18.24
CA SER A 14 0.67 10.76 -17.72
C SER A 14 1.65 10.12 -16.72
N MET A 15 1.41 8.87 -16.32
CA MET A 15 2.21 8.15 -15.32
C MET A 15 2.89 6.91 -15.92
N PRO A 16 3.91 7.06 -16.78
CA PRO A 16 4.58 5.94 -17.42
C PRO A 16 5.31 5.07 -16.39
N LYS A 17 5.14 3.77 -16.52
CA LYS A 17 5.67 2.77 -15.60
C LYS A 17 7.04 2.27 -16.04
N ILE A 18 8.01 2.33 -15.14
CA ILE A 18 9.34 1.76 -15.40
C ILE A 18 9.24 0.23 -15.35
N ASN A 19 9.94 -0.44 -16.26
CA ASN A 19 9.96 -1.91 -16.31
C ASN A 19 10.84 -2.49 -15.19
N THR A 20 10.26 -2.71 -14.03
CA THR A 20 10.92 -3.35 -12.88
C THR A 20 11.22 -4.84 -13.08
N ASN A 21 10.78 -5.47 -14.19
CA ASN A 21 11.22 -6.79 -14.59
C ASN A 21 12.58 -6.78 -15.33
N ASN A 22 13.05 -5.62 -15.77
CA ASN A 22 14.38 -5.50 -16.38
C ASN A 22 15.47 -5.60 -15.31
N PRO A 23 16.43 -6.55 -15.41
CA PRO A 23 17.44 -6.75 -14.37
C PRO A 23 18.35 -5.54 -14.13
N LYS A 24 18.65 -4.75 -15.16
CA LYS A 24 19.46 -3.52 -15.04
C LYS A 24 18.70 -2.45 -14.25
N VAL A 25 17.40 -2.32 -14.50
CA VAL A 25 16.52 -1.38 -13.80
C VAL A 25 16.40 -1.79 -12.34
N ARG A 26 16.16 -3.09 -12.05
CA ARG A 26 16.10 -3.59 -10.67
C ARG A 26 17.38 -3.30 -9.93
N LYS A 27 18.51 -3.72 -10.50
CA LYS A 27 19.82 -3.49 -9.88
C LYS A 27 20.03 -2.02 -9.54
N TYR A 28 19.73 -1.12 -10.49
CA TYR A 28 19.91 0.32 -10.30
C TYR A 28 19.11 0.87 -9.10
N PHE A 29 17.82 0.53 -9.01
CA PHE A 29 16.99 1.03 -7.91
C PHE A 29 17.27 0.32 -6.59
N VAL A 30 17.61 -0.96 -6.60
CA VAL A 30 18.04 -1.69 -5.39
C VAL A 30 19.35 -1.09 -4.85
N ASP A 31 20.30 -0.77 -5.72
CA ASP A 31 21.58 -0.15 -5.31
C ASP A 31 21.34 1.25 -4.70
N ILE A 32 20.38 2.05 -5.24
CA ILE A 32 20.01 3.35 -4.67
C ILE A 32 19.46 3.18 -3.25
N CYS A 33 18.50 2.27 -3.06
CA CYS A 33 17.92 2.02 -1.75
C CYS A 33 18.96 1.49 -0.77
N ALA A 34 19.82 0.58 -1.20
CA ALA A 34 20.93 0.07 -0.40
C ALA A 34 21.87 1.19 0.04
N ASN A 35 22.21 2.10 -0.88
CA ASN A 35 23.05 3.26 -0.58
C ASN A 35 22.39 4.19 0.46
N TRP A 36 21.07 4.38 0.41
CA TRP A 36 20.39 5.18 1.42
C TRP A 36 20.45 4.53 2.81
N VAL A 37 20.28 3.22 2.89
CA VAL A 37 20.40 2.48 4.16
C VAL A 37 21.82 2.58 4.70
N GLU A 38 22.84 2.30 3.86
CA GLU A 38 24.23 2.21 4.26
C GLU A 38 24.84 3.57 4.62
N ASN A 39 24.58 4.62 3.81
CA ASN A 39 25.27 5.91 3.95
C ASN A 39 24.45 6.97 4.68
N TYR A 40 23.13 6.86 4.73
CA TYR A 40 22.27 7.84 5.41
C TYR A 40 21.57 7.27 6.64
N GLY A 41 21.70 5.94 6.89
CA GLY A 41 21.14 5.29 8.08
C GLY A 41 19.63 5.42 8.20
N ILE A 42 18.91 5.31 7.07
CA ILE A 42 17.44 5.36 7.11
C ILE A 42 16.88 4.11 7.79
N ASP A 43 15.79 4.29 8.54
CA ASP A 43 15.14 3.22 9.33
C ASP A 43 14.07 2.45 8.54
N GLY A 44 13.62 2.99 7.41
CA GLY A 44 12.60 2.33 6.61
C GLY A 44 12.47 2.87 5.19
N ILE A 45 11.79 2.09 4.37
CA ILE A 45 11.50 2.40 2.96
C ILE A 45 10.01 2.16 2.72
N ARG A 46 9.31 3.16 2.20
CA ARG A 46 7.93 3.00 1.71
C ARG A 46 7.94 2.94 0.19
N LEU A 47 7.35 1.89 -0.37
CA LEU A 47 7.11 1.78 -1.81
C LEU A 47 5.72 2.28 -2.14
N ASP A 48 5.66 3.30 -2.98
CA ASP A 48 4.43 3.87 -3.55
C ASP A 48 3.83 2.91 -4.58
N VAL A 49 2.49 2.78 -4.60
CA VAL A 49 1.75 1.89 -5.52
C VAL A 49 2.40 0.50 -5.61
N ALA A 50 2.75 -0.07 -4.48
CA ALA A 50 3.61 -1.26 -4.40
C ALA A 50 3.02 -2.52 -5.08
N ASN A 51 1.69 -2.60 -5.19
CA ASN A 51 0.99 -3.67 -5.90
C ASN A 51 1.23 -3.67 -7.42
N GLU A 52 1.74 -2.58 -7.97
CA GLU A 52 2.06 -2.48 -9.40
C GLU A 52 3.57 -2.60 -9.69
N VAL A 53 4.39 -2.79 -8.67
CA VAL A 53 5.82 -3.09 -8.78
C VAL A 53 6.01 -4.61 -8.87
N SER A 54 7.03 -5.08 -9.62
CA SER A 54 7.24 -6.52 -9.75
C SER A 54 7.68 -7.16 -8.43
N HIS A 55 7.07 -8.30 -8.07
CA HIS A 55 7.47 -9.10 -6.91
C HIS A 55 8.98 -9.39 -6.88
N ARG A 56 9.57 -9.64 -8.05
CA ARG A 56 11.00 -9.89 -8.13
C ARG A 56 11.83 -8.69 -7.68
N PHE A 57 11.42 -7.47 -8.03
CA PHE A 57 12.08 -6.26 -7.54
C PHE A 57 11.94 -6.15 -6.02
N CYS A 58 10.74 -6.37 -5.48
CA CYS A 58 10.48 -6.30 -4.04
C CYS A 58 11.34 -7.30 -3.27
N LYS A 59 11.49 -8.54 -3.77
CA LYS A 59 12.34 -9.57 -3.15
C LYS A 59 13.82 -9.22 -3.21
N GLU A 60 14.32 -8.74 -4.36
CA GLU A 60 15.70 -8.31 -4.50
C GLU A 60 16.02 -7.11 -3.59
N LEU A 61 15.07 -6.15 -3.48
CA LEU A 61 15.16 -5.02 -2.55
C LEU A 61 15.22 -5.50 -1.10
N HIS A 62 14.24 -6.31 -0.67
CA HIS A 62 14.17 -6.87 0.67
C HIS A 62 15.50 -7.56 1.05
N ALA A 63 15.95 -8.51 0.24
CA ALA A 63 17.18 -9.25 0.49
C ALA A 63 18.38 -8.32 0.67
N ARG A 64 18.52 -7.32 -0.21
CA ARG A 64 19.67 -6.43 -0.20
C ARG A 64 19.68 -5.46 0.98
N VAL A 65 18.54 -4.84 1.30
CA VAL A 65 18.51 -3.86 2.40
C VAL A 65 18.53 -4.53 3.77
N LYS A 66 17.92 -5.73 3.93
CA LYS A 66 17.99 -6.53 5.16
C LYS A 66 19.39 -7.12 5.41
N GLU A 67 20.18 -7.32 4.37
CA GLU A 67 21.61 -7.69 4.52
C GLU A 67 22.43 -6.56 5.17
N ILE A 68 22.09 -5.29 4.88
CA ILE A 68 22.77 -4.12 5.44
C ILE A 68 22.24 -3.81 6.85
N ASN A 69 20.91 -3.75 6.98
CA ASN A 69 20.24 -3.50 8.26
C ASN A 69 19.06 -4.49 8.40
N PRO A 70 19.20 -5.54 9.21
CA PRO A 70 18.12 -6.52 9.44
C PRO A 70 16.83 -5.92 10.00
N ASP A 71 16.93 -4.80 10.72
CA ASP A 71 15.81 -4.14 11.39
C ASP A 71 15.12 -3.08 10.52
N ILE A 72 15.61 -2.83 9.29
CA ILE A 72 14.98 -1.84 8.39
C ILE A 72 13.52 -2.20 8.11
N TYR A 73 12.64 -1.23 8.23
CA TYR A 73 11.20 -1.42 8.00
C TYR A 73 10.84 -1.21 6.53
N ILE A 74 10.28 -2.24 5.87
CA ILE A 74 9.89 -2.17 4.47
C ILE A 74 8.36 -2.16 4.38
N LEU A 75 7.81 -1.00 4.00
CA LEU A 75 6.38 -0.73 3.94
C LEU A 75 5.90 -0.66 2.49
N GLY A 76 4.86 -1.41 2.15
CA GLY A 76 4.18 -1.30 0.86
C GLY A 76 2.90 -0.46 0.94
N GLU A 77 2.67 0.41 -0.03
CA GLU A 77 1.35 1.00 -0.21
C GLU A 77 0.49 0.05 -1.05
N ILE A 78 -0.41 -0.66 -0.38
CA ILE A 78 -1.35 -1.59 -1.00
C ILE A 78 -2.70 -1.40 -0.32
N TRP A 79 -3.73 -1.00 -1.09
CA TRP A 79 -5.05 -0.62 -0.57
C TRP A 79 -6.01 -1.79 -0.38
N HIS A 80 -5.65 -2.96 -0.88
CA HIS A 80 -6.47 -4.18 -0.83
C HIS A 80 -5.75 -5.28 -0.04
N ASN A 81 -6.24 -6.51 -0.11
CA ASN A 81 -5.59 -7.65 0.52
C ASN A 81 -4.15 -7.82 -0.01
N ALA A 82 -3.17 -7.67 0.88
CA ALA A 82 -1.76 -7.66 0.57
C ALA A 82 -1.05 -9.00 0.88
N LEU A 83 -1.78 -10.06 1.17
CA LEU A 83 -1.20 -11.37 1.53
C LEU A 83 -0.11 -11.86 0.56
N PRO A 84 -0.21 -11.65 -0.79
CA PRO A 84 0.85 -12.07 -1.71
C PRO A 84 2.23 -11.45 -1.43
N TRP A 85 2.27 -10.25 -0.86
CA TRP A 85 3.49 -9.49 -0.58
C TRP A 85 3.99 -9.62 0.88
N LEU A 86 3.19 -10.23 1.77
CA LEU A 86 3.47 -10.33 3.22
C LEU A 86 3.88 -11.75 3.62
N ARG A 87 4.69 -12.41 2.78
CA ARG A 87 5.15 -13.79 3.00
C ARG A 87 6.54 -13.87 3.64
N GLY A 88 7.10 -12.73 4.04
CA GLY A 88 8.38 -12.64 4.73
C GLY A 88 9.59 -12.41 3.82
N ASP A 89 9.38 -12.22 2.51
CA ASP A 89 10.46 -12.02 1.53
C ASP A 89 10.29 -10.74 0.67
N GLU A 90 9.29 -9.91 0.98
CA GLU A 90 9.03 -8.64 0.26
C GLU A 90 8.83 -7.48 1.24
N PHE A 91 7.65 -7.34 1.85
CA PHE A 91 7.36 -6.28 2.81
C PHE A 91 7.21 -6.82 4.23
N ASP A 92 7.66 -6.04 5.21
CA ASP A 92 7.35 -6.32 6.62
C ASP A 92 5.89 -6.01 6.90
N ALA A 93 5.36 -4.95 6.27
CA ALA A 93 4.00 -4.48 6.45
C ALA A 93 3.46 -3.73 5.23
N VAL A 94 2.17 -3.41 5.30
CA VAL A 94 1.49 -2.50 4.38
C VAL A 94 0.73 -1.42 5.14
N MET A 95 0.40 -0.33 4.45
CA MET A 95 -0.52 0.68 4.96
C MET A 95 -1.90 0.06 5.10
N ASN A 96 -2.41 -0.01 6.34
CA ASN A 96 -3.64 -0.76 6.67
C ASN A 96 -4.91 0.06 6.38
N TYR A 97 -5.10 0.43 5.11
CA TYR A 97 -6.30 1.14 4.65
C TYR A 97 -7.61 0.38 4.96
N PRO A 98 -7.69 -0.96 4.85
CA PRO A 98 -8.92 -1.69 5.17
C PRO A 98 -9.39 -1.48 6.61
N LEU A 99 -8.47 -1.47 7.58
CA LEU A 99 -8.82 -1.20 8.98
C LEU A 99 -9.29 0.25 9.16
N GLY A 100 -8.54 1.21 8.62
CA GLY A 100 -8.90 2.63 8.72
C GLY A 100 -10.26 2.92 8.09
N GLN A 101 -10.57 2.32 6.96
CA GLN A 101 -11.86 2.46 6.31
C GLN A 101 -12.99 1.85 7.16
N SER A 102 -12.80 0.65 7.71
CA SER A 102 -13.80 0.01 8.57
C SER A 102 -14.14 0.85 9.79
N ILE A 103 -13.13 1.48 10.40
CA ILE A 103 -13.33 2.39 11.55
C ILE A 103 -14.14 3.61 11.13
N LYS A 104 -13.85 4.21 9.95
CA LYS A 104 -14.60 5.36 9.45
C LYS A 104 -16.04 4.99 9.11
N ASP A 105 -16.25 3.88 8.41
CA ASP A 105 -17.58 3.40 8.02
C ASP A 105 -18.47 3.14 9.23
N PHE A 106 -17.90 2.67 10.33
CA PHE A 106 -18.65 2.43 11.55
C PHE A 106 -18.87 3.69 12.40
N TRP A 107 -17.81 4.44 12.71
CA TRP A 107 -17.88 5.53 13.67
C TRP A 107 -18.32 6.86 13.08
N ILE A 108 -18.00 7.12 11.80
CA ILE A 108 -18.27 8.40 11.14
C ILE A 108 -19.49 8.27 10.23
N ASP A 109 -19.41 7.39 9.23
CA ASP A 109 -20.46 7.26 8.21
C ASP A 109 -21.69 6.48 8.72
N LYS A 110 -21.50 5.70 9.80
CA LYS A 110 -22.52 4.83 10.42
C LYS A 110 -23.20 3.91 9.40
N SER A 111 -22.45 3.49 8.42
CA SER A 111 -22.89 2.60 7.34
C SER A 111 -22.82 1.11 7.69
N LEU A 112 -22.07 0.75 8.76
CA LEU A 112 -21.94 -0.61 9.24
C LEU A 112 -22.77 -0.81 10.52
N THR A 113 -23.41 -1.98 10.63
CA THR A 113 -23.96 -2.47 11.89
C THR A 113 -22.83 -2.91 12.85
N ASN A 114 -23.14 -3.14 14.11
CA ASN A 114 -22.15 -3.70 15.07
C ASN A 114 -21.61 -5.05 14.59
N GLU A 115 -22.47 -5.90 14.04
CA GLU A 115 -22.11 -7.22 13.52
C GLU A 115 -21.21 -7.12 12.29
N ASP A 116 -21.52 -6.22 11.36
CA ASP A 116 -20.69 -5.97 10.18
C ASP A 116 -19.31 -5.42 10.57
N PHE A 117 -19.26 -4.51 11.54
CA PHE A 117 -18.01 -3.96 12.04
C PHE A 117 -17.15 -5.03 12.70
N GLU A 118 -17.73 -5.83 13.60
CA GLU A 118 -17.03 -6.96 14.25
C GLU A 118 -16.48 -7.94 13.21
N TYR A 119 -17.30 -8.32 12.23
CA TYR A 119 -16.87 -9.19 11.13
C TYR A 119 -15.68 -8.60 10.37
N THR A 120 -15.75 -7.30 10.03
CA THR A 120 -14.72 -6.63 9.24
C THR A 120 -13.41 -6.51 10.02
N ILE A 121 -13.48 -6.16 11.30
CA ILE A 121 -12.31 -6.07 12.19
C ILE A 121 -11.66 -7.46 12.34
N ASN A 122 -12.44 -8.49 12.62
CA ASN A 122 -11.94 -9.87 12.73
C ASN A 122 -11.26 -10.31 11.41
N ARG A 123 -11.83 -9.94 10.28
CA ARG A 123 -11.24 -10.22 8.97
C ARG A 123 -9.90 -9.50 8.77
N CYS A 124 -9.76 -8.25 9.22
CA CYS A 124 -8.47 -7.54 9.18
C CYS A 124 -7.41 -8.29 9.99
N TYR A 125 -7.73 -8.71 11.21
CA TYR A 125 -6.80 -9.43 12.09
C TYR A 125 -6.47 -10.85 11.66
N THR A 126 -7.36 -11.53 10.95
CA THR A 126 -7.16 -12.92 10.52
C THR A 126 -6.60 -13.06 9.11
N SER A 127 -6.44 -11.93 8.38
CA SER A 127 -5.96 -11.95 6.99
C SER A 127 -4.46 -12.20 6.86
N TYR A 128 -3.68 -11.90 7.89
CA TYR A 128 -2.23 -12.00 7.89
C TYR A 128 -1.73 -12.78 9.11
N MET A 129 -0.46 -13.18 9.06
CA MET A 129 0.20 -13.78 10.22
C MET A 129 0.30 -12.77 11.37
N GLN A 130 0.33 -13.26 12.62
CA GLN A 130 0.39 -12.42 13.81
C GLN A 130 1.56 -11.42 13.76
N GLN A 131 2.74 -11.89 13.35
CA GLN A 131 3.95 -11.06 13.26
C GLN A 131 3.77 -9.88 12.29
N THR A 132 3.05 -10.10 11.20
CA THR A 132 2.70 -9.03 10.25
C THR A 132 1.68 -8.07 10.85
N ASN A 133 0.66 -8.60 11.53
CA ASN A 133 -0.36 -7.76 12.17
C ASN A 133 0.23 -6.83 13.24
N ASP A 134 1.25 -7.30 13.98
CA ASP A 134 1.91 -6.54 15.04
C ASP A 134 2.68 -5.32 14.51
N VAL A 135 3.05 -5.33 13.23
CA VAL A 135 3.84 -4.27 12.59
C VAL A 135 3.11 -3.54 11.48
N LEU A 136 1.83 -3.83 11.22
CA LEU A 136 1.04 -3.11 10.20
C LEU A 136 1.03 -1.62 10.46
N PHE A 137 1.13 -0.84 9.39
CA PHE A 137 1.03 0.62 9.45
C PHE A 137 -0.44 1.04 9.49
N ASN A 138 -0.99 1.14 10.71
CA ASN A 138 -2.38 1.53 10.92
C ASN A 138 -2.54 3.05 10.75
N LEU A 139 -3.55 3.46 9.98
CA LEU A 139 -3.83 4.86 9.69
C LEU A 139 -5.33 5.09 9.56
N LEU A 140 -5.77 6.29 9.89
CA LEU A 140 -7.16 6.73 9.69
C LEU A 140 -7.29 7.70 8.51
N ASP A 141 -6.20 8.38 8.17
CA ASP A 141 -6.10 9.22 6.98
C ASP A 141 -4.68 9.25 6.42
N SER A 142 -4.51 9.79 5.22
CA SER A 142 -3.23 10.04 4.58
C SER A 142 -3.34 11.25 3.64
N HIS A 143 -2.25 11.60 2.92
CA HIS A 143 -2.30 12.62 1.89
C HIS A 143 -3.18 12.23 0.67
N ASP A 144 -3.47 10.94 0.50
CA ASP A 144 -4.30 10.38 -0.58
C ASP A 144 -5.77 10.18 -0.17
N THR A 145 -6.11 10.48 1.09
CA THR A 145 -7.46 10.34 1.61
C THR A 145 -7.93 11.64 2.24
N LYS A 146 -9.25 11.76 2.42
CA LYS A 146 -9.83 12.86 3.16
C LYS A 146 -9.31 12.84 4.59
N ARG A 147 -8.97 14.01 5.15
CA ARG A 147 -8.53 14.11 6.53
C ARG A 147 -9.63 13.70 7.50
N LEU A 148 -9.28 12.93 8.52
CA LEU A 148 -10.23 12.46 9.52
C LEU A 148 -11.08 13.60 10.11
N ARG A 149 -10.43 14.74 10.41
CA ARG A 149 -11.15 15.93 10.89
C ARG A 149 -12.19 16.45 9.90
N SER A 150 -11.91 16.35 8.62
CA SER A 150 -12.85 16.77 7.56
C SER A 150 -13.98 15.77 7.42
N ASP A 151 -13.71 14.47 7.52
CA ASP A 151 -14.72 13.43 7.52
C ASP A 151 -15.72 13.62 8.68
N VAL A 152 -15.20 13.85 9.90
CA VAL A 152 -16.05 14.07 11.08
C VAL A 152 -16.88 15.35 11.00
N LYS A 153 -16.38 16.41 10.35
CA LYS A 153 -17.04 17.72 10.30
C LYS A 153 -17.97 17.91 9.11
N ASN A 154 -17.69 17.28 7.99
CA ASN A 154 -18.34 17.52 6.69
C ASN A 154 -18.94 16.22 6.16
N LEU A 155 -19.81 15.59 6.93
CA LEU A 155 -20.50 14.34 6.56
C LEU A 155 -21.24 14.43 5.23
N ASP A 156 -21.68 15.65 4.82
CA ASP A 156 -22.49 15.86 3.61
C ASP A 156 -21.64 16.26 2.38
N GLU A 157 -20.37 16.57 2.52
CA GLU A 157 -19.50 16.88 1.39
C GLU A 157 -18.84 15.61 0.81
N TYR A 158 -19.44 15.12 -0.27
CA TYR A 158 -18.87 14.04 -1.07
C TYR A 158 -17.56 14.49 -1.72
N TYR A 159 -16.45 13.98 -1.21
CA TYR A 159 -15.14 14.25 -1.81
C TYR A 159 -14.97 13.36 -3.06
N SER A 160 -15.19 13.93 -4.25
CA SER A 160 -14.95 13.25 -5.51
C SER A 160 -13.45 13.22 -5.85
N ASN A 161 -12.66 12.45 -5.09
CA ASN A 161 -11.35 12.04 -5.57
C ASN A 161 -11.56 10.83 -6.49
N THR A 162 -11.50 11.05 -7.80
CA THR A 162 -11.78 10.03 -8.82
C THR A 162 -10.87 8.80 -8.71
N ALA A 163 -9.64 8.95 -8.24
CA ALA A 163 -8.72 7.83 -8.02
C ALA A 163 -9.15 6.95 -6.83
N PHE A 164 -9.61 7.57 -5.73
CA PHE A 164 -10.09 6.87 -4.55
C PHE A 164 -11.38 6.10 -4.83
N GLN A 165 -12.34 6.74 -5.48
CA GLN A 165 -13.62 6.14 -5.84
C GLN A 165 -13.44 4.94 -6.78
N TRP A 166 -12.48 5.00 -7.71
CA TRP A 166 -12.18 3.90 -8.62
C TRP A 166 -11.67 2.64 -7.88
N HIS A 167 -10.83 2.76 -6.86
CA HIS A 167 -10.35 1.63 -6.06
C HIS A 167 -11.46 0.92 -5.27
N PHE A 168 -12.49 1.63 -4.85
CA PHE A 168 -13.62 1.06 -4.12
C PHE A 168 -14.72 0.55 -5.04
N ASP A 169 -15.03 1.24 -6.12
CA ASP A 169 -16.09 0.85 -7.07
C ASP A 169 -15.74 -0.44 -7.85
N THR A 170 -14.46 -0.73 -8.07
CA THR A 170 -14.03 -1.98 -8.71
C THR A 170 -14.16 -3.20 -7.80
N LYS A 171 -14.16 -3.03 -6.47
CA LYS A 171 -14.33 -4.13 -5.51
C LYS A 171 -15.78 -4.54 -5.27
N ASN A 172 -16.72 -3.64 -5.51
CA ASN A 172 -18.15 -3.91 -5.34
C ASN A 172 -18.82 -4.52 -6.59
N LYS A 173 -18.03 -4.83 -7.64
CA LYS A 173 -18.53 -5.41 -8.90
C LYS A 173 -18.12 -6.86 -9.15
N THR A 174 -17.57 -7.53 -8.13
CA THR A 174 -17.25 -8.96 -8.23
C THR A 174 -18.05 -9.79 -7.23
#